data_0fd91ecc5edf88a3d79bc679bdba0b98
#
_entry.id   0fd91ecc5edf88a3d79bc679bdba0b98
#
_cell.length_a   1.000
_cell.length_b   1.000
_cell.length_c   1.000
_cell.angle_alpha   90.00
_cell.angle_beta   90.00
_cell.angle_gamma   90.00
#
_symmetry.space_group_name_H-M   'P 1'
#
loop_
_entity.id
_entity.type
_entity.pdbx_description
1 polymer ?
#
loop_
_entity_poly.entity_id
_entity_poly.type
_entity_poly.pdbx_seq_one_letter_code
_entity_poly.pdbx_strand_id
1 'polypeptide(L)'
;LIGKSEKMSKSKKNVVDPNLILSKFGADTARFFMLSDSPPEKDVQWTEQGIVACYKFIQKLWTLHEKIKDKLNTTERSQLNSDEISKFTNQLIDKININLEKFHNNVIVANFYETYNFLIKEIEKPINKKNLIENYTKILKLMSPILPHFTSECLEELKCDNKLDWPVTDKKVSTVENYKIVVQINGKKRNIINTNLNMDEKTLINEIKNNSITNKFLKDKNISRVIHIKNKLINLIIK
;
A
#
# COMPACT_ATOMS: atom_id res chain seq x y z
N LEU A 1 18.89 26.71 4.30
CA LEU A 1 18.31 27.47 3.18
C LEU A 1 18.05 26.49 2.04
N ILE A 2 16.77 26.15 1.83
CA ILE A 2 16.37 25.36 0.66
C ILE A 2 16.38 26.34 -0.52
N GLY A 3 17.35 26.18 -1.43
CA GLY A 3 17.43 26.98 -2.67
C GLY A 3 16.21 26.72 -3.57
N LYS A 4 15.95 27.64 -4.51
CA LYS A 4 14.91 27.44 -5.52
C LYS A 4 15.24 26.20 -6.35
N SER A 5 14.22 25.34 -6.58
CA SER A 5 14.36 24.20 -7.50
C SER A 5 14.73 24.70 -8.89
N GLU A 6 15.80 24.16 -9.47
CA GLU A 6 16.26 24.50 -10.81
C GLU A 6 16.35 23.28 -11.71
N LYS A 7 16.06 23.47 -13.01
CA LYS A 7 16.22 22.41 -14.00
C LYS A 7 17.70 22.02 -14.12
N MET A 8 17.99 20.72 -14.03
CA MET A 8 19.34 20.19 -14.26
C MET A 8 19.81 20.46 -15.68
N SER A 9 21.04 20.94 -15.82
CA SER A 9 21.70 21.10 -17.11
C SER A 9 23.21 21.03 -16.98
N LYS A 10 23.88 20.52 -18.01
CA LYS A 10 25.35 20.44 -18.08
C LYS A 10 26.01 21.82 -17.96
N SER A 11 25.41 22.86 -18.56
CA SER A 11 25.88 24.22 -18.51
C SER A 11 25.85 24.83 -17.11
N LYS A 12 24.88 24.44 -16.28
CA LYS A 12 24.76 24.87 -14.88
C LYS A 12 25.57 24.01 -13.91
N LYS A 13 26.19 22.93 -14.38
CA LYS A 13 26.97 21.99 -13.55
C LYS A 13 26.18 21.44 -12.32
N ASN A 14 24.87 21.35 -12.44
CA ASN A 14 23.97 20.86 -11.38
C ASN A 14 23.38 19.49 -11.73
N VAL A 15 24.03 18.73 -12.60
CA VAL A 15 23.62 17.38 -13.04
C VAL A 15 24.13 16.35 -12.03
N VAL A 16 23.28 15.39 -11.71
CA VAL A 16 23.66 14.20 -10.93
C VAL A 16 24.14 13.13 -11.90
N ASP A 17 25.33 12.55 -11.64
CA ASP A 17 25.86 11.46 -12.45
C ASP A 17 25.13 10.15 -12.10
N PRO A 18 24.38 9.55 -13.04
CA PRO A 18 23.69 8.27 -12.80
C PRO A 18 24.63 7.14 -12.38
N ASN A 19 25.88 7.09 -12.92
CA ASN A 19 26.81 6.03 -12.59
C ASN A 19 27.23 6.05 -11.12
N LEU A 20 27.40 7.26 -10.55
CA LEU A 20 27.69 7.41 -9.11
C LEU A 20 26.52 6.96 -8.25
N ILE A 21 25.28 7.25 -8.70
CA ILE A 21 24.08 6.83 -7.99
C ILE A 21 23.91 5.33 -8.04
N LEU A 22 24.06 4.72 -9.22
CA LEU A 22 23.93 3.29 -9.40
C LEU A 22 25.01 2.51 -8.62
N SER A 23 26.26 2.99 -8.60
CA SER A 23 27.34 2.35 -7.86
C SER A 23 27.15 2.44 -6.35
N LYS A 24 26.59 3.57 -5.85
CA LYS A 24 26.43 3.82 -4.41
C LYS A 24 25.15 3.21 -3.82
N PHE A 25 24.04 3.24 -4.55
CA PHE A 25 22.73 2.92 -4.03
C PHE A 25 22.03 1.76 -4.77
N GLY A 26 22.54 1.36 -5.93
CA GLY A 26 21.93 0.34 -6.79
C GLY A 26 20.80 0.86 -7.67
N ALA A 27 20.48 0.08 -8.70
CA ALA A 27 19.50 0.46 -9.71
C ALA A 27 18.07 0.52 -9.13
N ASP A 28 17.70 -0.42 -8.28
CA ASP A 28 16.36 -0.46 -7.67
C ASP A 28 16.10 0.76 -6.80
N THR A 29 17.12 1.25 -6.06
CA THR A 29 16.98 2.48 -5.28
C THR A 29 16.75 3.69 -6.16
N ALA A 30 17.50 3.81 -7.26
CA ALA A 30 17.34 4.89 -8.21
C ALA A 30 15.93 4.89 -8.84
N ARG A 31 15.46 3.70 -9.27
CA ARG A 31 14.11 3.51 -9.81
C ARG A 31 13.04 3.87 -8.79
N PHE A 32 13.16 3.34 -7.58
CA PHE A 32 12.22 3.58 -6.50
C PHE A 32 12.11 5.06 -6.15
N PHE A 33 13.25 5.77 -6.07
CA PHE A 33 13.27 7.21 -5.83
C PHE A 33 12.56 7.98 -6.94
N MET A 34 12.90 7.72 -8.22
CA MET A 34 12.32 8.42 -9.36
C MET A 34 10.81 8.23 -9.48
N LEU A 35 10.29 7.07 -9.03
CA LEU A 35 8.88 6.72 -9.13
C LEU A 35 8.08 7.06 -7.87
N SER A 36 8.74 7.45 -6.76
CA SER A 36 8.08 7.63 -5.45
C SER A 36 7.50 9.03 -5.24
N ASP A 37 8.15 10.06 -5.77
CA ASP A 37 7.88 11.43 -5.35
C ASP A 37 6.64 12.03 -6.00
N SER A 38 6.50 11.85 -7.31
CA SER A 38 5.48 12.57 -8.09
C SER A 38 4.86 11.70 -9.17
N PRO A 39 3.62 11.98 -9.57
CA PRO A 39 3.06 11.39 -10.78
C PRO A 39 3.86 11.86 -12.01
N PRO A 40 3.85 11.10 -13.14
CA PRO A 40 4.74 11.32 -14.28
C PRO A 40 4.60 12.69 -14.97
N GLU A 41 3.49 13.39 -14.72
CA GLU A 41 3.25 14.75 -15.27
C GLU A 41 3.97 15.86 -14.49
N LYS A 42 4.57 15.53 -13.35
CA LYS A 42 5.25 16.51 -12.49
C LYS A 42 6.75 16.30 -12.49
N ASP A 43 7.48 17.38 -12.29
CA ASP A 43 8.93 17.35 -12.12
C ASP A 43 9.29 16.61 -10.81
N VAL A 44 10.35 15.79 -10.88
CA VAL A 44 10.93 15.13 -9.71
C VAL A 44 12.05 16.02 -9.17
N GLN A 45 11.96 16.38 -7.89
CA GLN A 45 13.02 17.11 -7.23
C GLN A 45 14.07 16.15 -6.69
N TRP A 46 15.29 16.22 -7.24
CA TRP A 46 16.40 15.42 -6.73
C TRP A 46 16.84 15.92 -5.36
N THR A 47 16.88 15.01 -4.37
CA THR A 47 17.45 15.28 -3.05
C THR A 47 18.27 14.09 -2.57
N GLU A 48 19.45 14.35 -1.99
CA GLU A 48 20.27 13.29 -1.40
C GLU A 48 19.56 12.59 -0.23
N GLN A 49 18.81 13.33 0.56
CA GLN A 49 18.03 12.77 1.66
C GLN A 49 16.95 11.82 1.15
N GLY A 50 16.29 12.15 0.04
CA GLY A 50 15.26 11.31 -0.57
C GLY A 50 15.80 9.96 -1.05
N ILE A 51 16.92 9.97 -1.78
CA ILE A 51 17.49 8.69 -2.26
C ILE A 51 18.04 7.84 -1.12
N VAL A 52 18.62 8.44 -0.08
CA VAL A 52 19.06 7.72 1.12
C VAL A 52 17.88 7.10 1.87
N ALA A 53 16.73 7.78 1.93
CA ALA A 53 15.51 7.23 2.53
C ALA A 53 14.98 6.03 1.74
N CYS A 54 14.98 6.12 0.41
CA CYS A 54 14.64 5.00 -0.47
C CYS A 54 15.57 3.80 -0.28
N TYR A 55 16.88 4.03 -0.25
CA TYR A 55 17.87 2.99 0.00
C TYR A 55 17.64 2.27 1.34
N LYS A 56 17.43 3.03 2.42
CA LYS A 56 17.10 2.47 3.73
C LYS A 56 15.81 1.66 3.71
N PHE A 57 14.83 2.04 2.91
CA PHE A 57 13.60 1.27 2.78
C PHE A 57 13.84 -0.06 2.08
N ILE A 58 14.62 -0.09 1.00
CA ILE A 58 14.99 -1.35 0.33
C ILE A 58 15.77 -2.27 1.27
N GLN A 59 16.67 -1.73 2.09
CA GLN A 59 17.36 -2.53 3.12
C GLN A 59 16.37 -3.11 4.14
N LYS A 60 15.32 -2.37 4.51
CA LYS A 60 14.25 -2.92 5.37
C LYS A 60 13.47 -4.03 4.67
N LEU A 61 13.24 -3.94 3.37
CA LEU A 61 12.62 -5.02 2.60
C LEU A 61 13.49 -6.27 2.60
N TRP A 62 14.81 -6.15 2.45
CA TRP A 62 15.75 -7.26 2.60
C TRP A 62 15.68 -7.90 3.98
N THR A 63 15.71 -7.10 5.03
CA THR A 63 15.56 -7.59 6.42
C THR A 63 14.24 -8.32 6.63
N LEU A 64 13.15 -7.82 6.03
CA LEU A 64 11.85 -8.49 6.07
C LEU A 64 11.88 -9.82 5.31
N HIS A 65 12.52 -9.86 4.14
CA HIS A 65 12.68 -11.08 3.36
C HIS A 65 13.40 -12.17 4.16
N GLU A 66 14.53 -11.85 4.80
CA GLU A 66 15.23 -12.79 5.67
C GLU A 66 14.34 -13.32 6.80
N LYS A 67 13.61 -12.46 7.48
CA LYS A 67 12.64 -12.88 8.52
C LYS A 67 11.56 -13.82 7.99
N ILE A 68 11.08 -13.58 6.77
CA ILE A 68 10.09 -14.47 6.13
C ILE A 68 10.73 -15.82 5.80
N LYS A 69 11.97 -15.87 5.28
CA LYS A 69 12.71 -17.11 5.04
C LYS A 69 12.88 -17.90 6.35
N ASP A 70 13.30 -17.24 7.41
CA ASP A 70 13.44 -17.86 8.72
C ASP A 70 12.11 -18.46 9.20
N LYS A 71 11.02 -17.70 9.07
CA LYS A 71 9.67 -18.17 9.42
C LYS A 71 9.25 -19.39 8.60
N LEU A 72 9.57 -19.44 7.31
CA LEU A 72 9.29 -20.58 6.44
C LEU A 72 10.11 -21.82 6.81
N ASN A 73 11.33 -21.64 7.33
CA ASN A 73 12.24 -22.71 7.73
C ASN A 73 11.97 -23.27 9.13
N THR A 74 11.17 -22.59 9.98
CA THR A 74 10.85 -23.10 11.32
C THR A 74 10.05 -24.40 11.25
N THR A 75 10.17 -25.25 12.28
CA THR A 75 9.43 -26.54 12.35
C THR A 75 7.99 -26.40 12.84
N GLU A 76 7.58 -25.21 13.27
CA GLU A 76 6.24 -24.96 13.77
C GLU A 76 5.18 -25.16 12.68
N ARG A 77 4.33 -26.17 12.85
CA ARG A 77 3.16 -26.41 12.02
C ARG A 77 1.98 -25.63 12.59
N SER A 78 1.83 -24.39 12.21
CA SER A 78 0.57 -23.69 12.48
C SER A 78 -0.50 -24.19 11.50
N GLN A 79 -1.54 -24.81 12.04
CA GLN A 79 -2.75 -25.18 11.27
C GLN A 79 -3.73 -24.01 11.13
N LEU A 80 -3.44 -22.88 11.75
CA LEU A 80 -4.29 -21.69 11.67
C LEU A 80 -4.20 -21.06 10.28
N ASN A 81 -5.26 -21.21 9.51
CA ASN A 81 -5.44 -20.45 8.27
C ASN A 81 -5.81 -19.01 8.63
N SER A 82 -4.83 -18.14 8.69
CA SER A 82 -5.10 -16.71 8.67
C SER A 82 -5.43 -16.33 7.22
N ASP A 83 -6.69 -16.05 6.95
CA ASP A 83 -7.11 -15.53 5.64
C ASP A 83 -6.69 -14.07 5.42
N GLU A 84 -6.10 -13.43 6.43
CA GLU A 84 -5.75 -12.01 6.39
C GLU A 84 -4.71 -11.71 5.31
N ILE A 85 -3.66 -12.53 5.21
CA ILE A 85 -2.64 -12.33 4.17
C ILE A 85 -3.21 -12.50 2.76
N SER A 86 -4.11 -13.49 2.56
CA SER A 86 -4.76 -13.72 1.27
C SER A 86 -5.70 -12.58 0.89
N LYS A 87 -6.46 -12.06 1.85
CA LYS A 87 -7.34 -10.88 1.65
C LYS A 87 -6.52 -9.64 1.32
N PHE A 88 -5.45 -9.39 2.09
CA PHE A 88 -4.55 -8.27 1.84
C PHE A 88 -3.92 -8.36 0.44
N THR A 89 -3.41 -9.54 0.06
CA THR A 89 -2.78 -9.76 -1.24
C THR A 89 -3.75 -9.51 -2.39
N ASN A 90 -5.00 -10.00 -2.29
CA ASN A 90 -6.02 -9.75 -3.31
C ASN A 90 -6.33 -8.25 -3.46
N GLN A 91 -6.50 -7.54 -2.35
CA GLN A 91 -6.71 -6.08 -2.37
C GLN A 91 -5.50 -5.34 -2.96
N LEU A 92 -4.28 -5.81 -2.68
CA LEU A 92 -3.06 -5.24 -3.22
C LEU A 92 -2.98 -5.43 -4.74
N ILE A 93 -3.35 -6.63 -5.26
CA ILE A 93 -3.42 -6.90 -6.70
C ILE A 93 -4.32 -5.88 -7.39
N ASP A 94 -5.54 -5.70 -6.88
CA ASP A 94 -6.50 -4.75 -7.47
C ASP A 94 -5.99 -3.31 -7.43
N LYS A 95 -5.45 -2.87 -6.28
CA LYS A 95 -4.87 -1.53 -6.13
C LYS A 95 -3.73 -1.29 -7.13
N ILE A 96 -2.81 -2.25 -7.26
CA ILE A 96 -1.65 -2.10 -8.14
C ILE A 96 -2.08 -2.11 -9.60
N ASN A 97 -3.00 -2.99 -10.01
CA ASN A 97 -3.51 -3.03 -11.38
C ASN A 97 -4.11 -1.67 -11.79
N ILE A 98 -5.01 -1.13 -10.97
CA ILE A 98 -5.63 0.18 -11.23
C ILE A 98 -4.59 1.30 -11.34
N ASN A 99 -3.55 1.27 -10.51
CA ASN A 99 -2.54 2.33 -10.50
C ASN A 99 -1.51 2.17 -11.63
N LEU A 100 -1.21 0.95 -12.06
CA LEU A 100 -0.38 0.70 -13.24
C LEU A 100 -1.05 1.22 -14.53
N GLU A 101 -2.34 0.93 -14.73
CA GLU A 101 -3.11 1.43 -15.88
C GLU A 101 -3.11 2.97 -15.94
N LYS A 102 -3.07 3.64 -14.79
CA LYS A 102 -3.07 5.10 -14.69
C LYS A 102 -1.68 5.72 -14.57
N PHE A 103 -0.63 4.93 -14.64
CA PHE A 103 0.76 5.37 -14.39
C PHE A 103 0.96 6.07 -13.02
N HIS A 104 0.13 5.77 -12.03
CA HIS A 104 0.25 6.32 -10.68
C HIS A 104 1.32 5.58 -9.86
N ASN A 105 2.58 5.61 -10.33
CA ASN A 105 3.69 4.87 -9.73
C ASN A 105 3.97 5.29 -8.28
N ASN A 106 3.80 6.55 -7.96
CA ASN A 106 3.95 7.07 -6.59
C ASN A 106 2.93 6.45 -5.62
N VAL A 107 1.71 6.15 -6.09
CA VAL A 107 0.70 5.44 -5.28
C VAL A 107 1.10 3.97 -5.11
N ILE A 108 1.67 3.33 -6.14
CA ILE A 108 2.19 1.96 -6.05
C ILE A 108 3.31 1.90 -5.00
N VAL A 109 4.23 2.86 -5.02
CA VAL A 109 5.28 2.96 -4.00
C VAL A 109 4.70 3.11 -2.59
N ALA A 110 3.66 3.94 -2.41
CA ALA A 110 2.95 4.05 -1.13
C ALA A 110 2.33 2.71 -0.70
N ASN A 111 1.78 1.93 -1.63
CA ASN A 111 1.28 0.59 -1.32
C ASN A 111 2.40 -0.37 -0.89
N PHE A 112 3.64 -0.21 -1.35
CA PHE A 112 4.77 -1.02 -0.87
C PHE A 112 5.13 -0.72 0.59
N TYR A 113 5.03 0.53 1.03
CA TYR A 113 5.17 0.87 2.46
C TYR A 113 4.03 0.27 3.30
N GLU A 114 2.79 0.30 2.81
CA GLU A 114 1.65 -0.37 3.46
C GLU A 114 1.90 -1.88 3.57
N THR A 115 2.38 -2.49 2.49
CA THR A 115 2.70 -3.92 2.42
C THR A 115 3.79 -4.31 3.40
N TYR A 116 4.86 -3.54 3.49
CA TYR A 116 5.91 -3.75 4.48
C TYR A 116 5.36 -3.72 5.92
N ASN A 117 4.57 -2.69 6.24
CA ASN A 117 3.99 -2.53 7.58
C ASN A 117 2.98 -3.64 7.91
N PHE A 118 2.27 -4.17 6.92
CA PHE A 118 1.38 -5.30 7.08
C PHE A 118 2.16 -6.58 7.34
N LEU A 119 3.12 -6.92 6.46
CA LEU A 119 3.87 -8.16 6.54
C LEU A 119 4.68 -8.27 7.83
N ILE A 120 5.31 -7.18 8.29
CA ILE A 120 6.10 -7.21 9.54
C ILE A 120 5.26 -7.58 10.76
N LYS A 121 3.98 -7.17 10.77
CA LYS A 121 3.04 -7.53 11.84
C LYS A 121 2.48 -8.94 11.66
N GLU A 122 2.28 -9.35 10.42
CA GLU A 122 1.65 -10.63 10.12
C GLU A 122 2.58 -11.80 10.39
N ILE A 123 3.88 -11.66 10.09
CA ILE A 123 4.86 -12.72 10.35
C ILE A 123 5.15 -12.97 11.84
N GLU A 124 4.78 -12.04 12.72
CA GLU A 124 4.86 -12.23 14.17
C GLU A 124 3.77 -13.18 14.70
N LYS A 125 2.69 -13.34 13.94
CA LYS A 125 1.57 -14.23 14.28
C LYS A 125 1.86 -15.68 13.84
N PRO A 126 1.16 -16.66 14.42
CA PRO A 126 1.12 -18.01 13.86
C PRO A 126 0.51 -17.97 12.46
N ILE A 127 1.25 -18.40 11.44
CA ILE A 127 0.81 -18.36 10.04
C ILE A 127 1.08 -19.68 9.34
N ASN A 128 0.16 -20.09 8.47
CA ASN A 128 0.35 -21.26 7.61
C ASN A 128 1.43 -20.96 6.57
N LYS A 129 2.50 -21.77 6.55
CA LYS A 129 3.66 -21.56 5.67
C LYS A 129 3.31 -21.59 4.20
N LYS A 130 2.40 -22.49 3.79
CA LYS A 130 1.95 -22.57 2.40
C LYS A 130 1.23 -21.29 2.00
N ASN A 131 0.35 -20.79 2.85
CA ASN A 131 -0.35 -19.53 2.62
C ASN A 131 0.61 -18.35 2.60
N LEU A 132 1.62 -18.33 3.48
CA LEU A 132 2.64 -17.27 3.51
C LEU A 132 3.45 -17.25 2.22
N ILE A 133 4.01 -18.39 1.78
CA ILE A 133 4.85 -18.43 0.58
C ILE A 133 4.07 -18.08 -0.69
N GLU A 134 2.83 -18.60 -0.84
CA GLU A 134 1.97 -18.29 -1.99
C GLU A 134 1.66 -16.79 -2.09
N ASN A 135 1.30 -16.17 -0.99
CA ASN A 135 0.97 -14.74 -0.99
C ASN A 135 2.21 -13.84 -1.10
N TYR A 136 3.29 -14.21 -0.42
CA TYR A 136 4.54 -13.45 -0.51
C TYR A 136 5.13 -13.49 -1.92
N THR A 137 5.07 -14.63 -2.59
CA THR A 137 5.47 -14.76 -4.01
C THR A 137 4.63 -13.83 -4.91
N LYS A 138 3.31 -13.75 -4.71
CA LYS A 138 2.45 -12.81 -5.44
C LYS A 138 2.86 -11.36 -5.16
N ILE A 139 3.12 -11.01 -3.90
CA ILE A 139 3.56 -9.68 -3.49
C ILE A 139 4.89 -9.29 -4.15
N LEU A 140 5.87 -10.20 -4.17
CA LEU A 140 7.14 -9.97 -4.87
C LEU A 140 6.93 -9.71 -6.37
N LYS A 141 6.09 -10.51 -7.03
CA LYS A 141 5.75 -10.30 -8.45
C LYS A 141 5.10 -8.93 -8.69
N LEU A 142 4.25 -8.45 -7.79
CA LEU A 142 3.65 -7.11 -7.88
C LEU A 142 4.68 -5.99 -7.70
N MET A 143 5.77 -6.23 -6.98
CA MET A 143 6.85 -5.26 -6.79
C MET A 143 7.82 -5.20 -7.98
N SER A 144 7.86 -6.24 -8.84
CA SER A 144 8.84 -6.37 -9.92
C SER A 144 8.91 -5.20 -10.91
N PRO A 145 7.83 -4.51 -11.28
CA PRO A 145 7.92 -3.37 -12.19
C PRO A 145 8.75 -2.20 -11.64
N ILE A 146 8.86 -2.08 -10.33
CA ILE A 146 9.59 -0.99 -9.66
C ILE A 146 10.92 -1.47 -9.11
N LEU A 147 10.97 -2.65 -8.49
CA LEU A 147 12.14 -3.24 -7.83
C LEU A 147 12.54 -4.58 -8.48
N PRO A 148 12.94 -4.60 -9.77
CA PRO A 148 13.17 -5.85 -10.50
C PRO A 148 14.29 -6.71 -9.93
N HIS A 149 15.42 -6.11 -9.50
CA HIS A 149 16.57 -6.88 -8.99
C HIS A 149 16.27 -7.49 -7.62
N PHE A 150 15.71 -6.68 -6.70
CA PHE A 150 15.27 -7.15 -5.38
C PHE A 150 14.30 -8.33 -5.50
N THR A 151 13.29 -8.21 -6.35
CA THR A 151 12.26 -9.24 -6.48
C THR A 151 12.77 -10.50 -7.15
N SER A 152 13.64 -10.37 -8.15
CA SER A 152 14.26 -11.51 -8.82
C SER A 152 15.09 -12.35 -7.84
N GLU A 153 15.95 -11.69 -7.06
CA GLU A 153 16.78 -12.33 -6.04
C GLU A 153 15.93 -13.03 -4.98
N CYS A 154 14.92 -12.33 -4.44
CA CYS A 154 14.02 -12.91 -3.45
C CYS A 154 13.26 -14.16 -3.97
N LEU A 155 12.82 -14.15 -5.22
CA LEU A 155 12.13 -15.29 -5.83
C LEU A 155 13.08 -16.47 -6.05
N GLU A 156 14.33 -16.20 -6.45
CA GLU A 156 15.37 -17.22 -6.61
C GLU A 156 15.71 -17.88 -5.27
N GLU A 157 15.94 -17.09 -4.21
CA GLU A 157 16.21 -17.61 -2.86
C GLU A 157 15.07 -18.46 -2.30
N LEU A 158 13.82 -18.10 -2.60
CA LEU A 158 12.65 -18.89 -2.23
C LEU A 158 12.44 -20.14 -3.09
N LYS A 159 13.28 -20.36 -4.12
CA LYS A 159 13.13 -21.43 -5.11
C LYS A 159 11.75 -21.45 -5.76
N CYS A 160 11.16 -20.27 -5.91
CA CYS A 160 9.90 -20.10 -6.60
C CYS A 160 10.13 -20.04 -8.11
N ASP A 161 9.14 -20.52 -8.88
CA ASP A 161 9.21 -20.44 -10.34
C ASP A 161 9.35 -18.96 -10.77
N ASN A 162 10.47 -18.65 -11.45
CA ASN A 162 10.79 -17.32 -11.95
C ASN A 162 9.90 -16.88 -13.12
N LYS A 163 8.89 -17.66 -13.49
CA LYS A 163 7.86 -17.17 -14.40
C LYS A 163 7.15 -15.99 -13.77
N LEU A 164 7.38 -14.83 -14.36
CA LEU A 164 6.75 -13.57 -13.95
C LEU A 164 5.28 -13.50 -14.43
N ASP A 165 4.54 -14.61 -14.28
CA ASP A 165 3.10 -14.57 -14.51
C ASP A 165 2.50 -13.55 -13.54
N TRP A 166 1.79 -12.56 -14.12
CA TRP A 166 1.21 -11.49 -13.32
C TRP A 166 0.15 -12.04 -12.36
N PRO A 167 0.20 -11.67 -11.08
CA PRO A 167 -0.73 -12.18 -10.10
C PRO A 167 -2.17 -11.79 -10.41
N VAL A 168 -3.07 -12.75 -10.26
CA VAL A 168 -4.50 -12.54 -10.36
C VAL A 168 -5.18 -12.76 -9.00
N THR A 169 -6.29 -12.07 -8.77
CA THR A 169 -7.08 -12.22 -7.55
C THR A 169 -7.70 -13.60 -7.46
N ASP A 170 -7.63 -14.20 -6.29
CA ASP A 170 -8.33 -15.45 -6.00
C ASP A 170 -9.79 -15.14 -5.65
N LYS A 171 -10.72 -15.54 -6.53
CA LYS A 171 -12.17 -15.35 -6.34
C LYS A 171 -12.75 -16.11 -5.14
N LYS A 172 -12.04 -17.12 -4.63
CA LYS A 172 -12.48 -17.92 -3.47
C LYS A 172 -12.22 -17.19 -2.14
N VAL A 173 -11.25 -16.28 -2.13
CA VAL A 173 -11.00 -15.43 -0.97
C VAL A 173 -12.05 -14.33 -1.00
N SER A 174 -13.09 -14.47 -0.18
CA SER A 174 -14.15 -13.48 -0.04
C SER A 174 -13.52 -12.13 0.33
N THR A 175 -13.39 -11.28 -0.65
CA THR A 175 -13.14 -9.85 -0.43
C THR A 175 -14.45 -9.26 0.09
N VAL A 176 -14.73 -9.47 1.37
CA VAL A 176 -15.62 -8.53 2.06
C VAL A 176 -14.81 -7.25 2.09
N GLU A 177 -14.98 -6.45 1.05
CA GLU A 177 -14.37 -5.12 0.96
C GLU A 177 -14.97 -4.25 2.05
N ASN A 178 -14.37 -4.32 3.24
CA ASN A 178 -14.68 -3.40 4.31
C ASN A 178 -14.06 -2.05 3.98
N TYR A 179 -14.83 -1.20 3.35
CA TYR A 179 -14.45 0.19 3.09
C TYR A 179 -14.55 1.00 4.38
N LYS A 180 -13.50 1.76 4.67
CA LYS A 180 -13.50 2.70 5.79
C LYS A 180 -14.10 4.02 5.32
N ILE A 181 -15.36 4.26 5.67
CA ILE A 181 -16.04 5.54 5.40
C ILE A 181 -15.82 6.50 6.57
N VAL A 182 -15.28 7.67 6.25
CA VAL A 182 -15.17 8.75 7.23
C VAL A 182 -16.53 9.38 7.45
N VAL A 183 -17.03 9.34 8.70
CA VAL A 183 -18.28 10.00 9.10
C VAL A 183 -17.96 11.38 9.62
N GLN A 184 -18.56 12.38 8.97
CA GLN A 184 -18.53 13.78 9.39
C GLN A 184 -19.93 14.23 9.82
N ILE A 185 -19.99 15.13 10.79
CA ILE A 185 -21.19 15.83 11.20
C ILE A 185 -20.85 17.32 11.22
N ASN A 186 -21.59 18.11 10.42
CA ASN A 186 -21.33 19.52 10.18
C ASN A 186 -19.84 19.78 9.80
N GLY A 187 -19.29 18.95 8.89
CA GLY A 187 -17.92 19.07 8.38
C GLY A 187 -16.82 18.58 9.34
N LYS A 188 -17.13 18.23 10.59
CA LYS A 188 -16.15 17.71 11.56
C LYS A 188 -16.15 16.19 11.57
N LYS A 189 -14.98 15.55 11.41
CA LYS A 189 -14.82 14.09 11.53
C LYS A 189 -15.24 13.63 12.93
N ARG A 190 -16.14 12.63 12.98
CA ARG A 190 -16.66 12.07 14.24
C ARG A 190 -16.35 10.60 14.42
N ASN A 191 -16.32 9.83 13.31
CA ASN A 191 -16.05 8.41 13.37
C ASN A 191 -15.51 7.91 12.04
N ILE A 192 -15.05 6.64 12.01
CA ILE A 192 -14.78 5.85 10.81
C ILE A 192 -15.60 4.57 10.96
N ILE A 193 -16.42 4.26 9.98
CA ILE A 193 -17.25 3.04 9.95
C ILE A 193 -16.71 2.13 8.84
N ASN A 194 -16.61 0.83 9.13
CA ASN A 194 -16.30 -0.18 8.14
C ASN A 194 -17.61 -0.61 7.46
N THR A 195 -17.68 -0.49 6.15
CA THR A 195 -18.88 -0.80 5.36
C THR A 195 -18.54 -1.71 4.19
N ASN A 196 -19.54 -2.36 3.62
CA ASN A 196 -19.39 -3.12 2.38
C ASN A 196 -19.28 -2.17 1.18
N LEU A 197 -18.68 -2.66 0.08
CA LEU A 197 -18.57 -1.92 -1.17
C LEU A 197 -19.93 -1.40 -1.63
N ASN A 198 -20.00 -0.11 -1.99
CA ASN A 198 -21.17 0.53 -2.54
C ASN A 198 -22.45 0.48 -1.66
N MET A 199 -22.27 0.40 -0.33
CA MET A 199 -23.42 0.51 0.58
C MET A 199 -24.27 1.74 0.23
N ASP A 200 -25.58 1.55 0.17
CA ASP A 200 -26.50 2.63 -0.15
C ASP A 200 -26.55 3.67 0.99
N GLU A 201 -26.91 4.89 0.65
CA GLU A 201 -26.92 6.04 1.58
C GLU A 201 -27.86 5.81 2.76
N LYS A 202 -29.03 5.20 2.52
CA LYS A 202 -30.03 4.97 3.57
C LYS A 202 -29.54 3.97 4.62
N THR A 203 -28.96 2.87 4.18
CA THR A 203 -28.39 1.85 5.07
C THR A 203 -27.22 2.42 5.87
N LEU A 204 -26.35 3.20 5.22
CA LEU A 204 -25.22 3.85 5.89
C LEU A 204 -25.68 4.87 6.95
N ILE A 205 -26.72 5.66 6.68
CA ILE A 205 -27.29 6.58 7.66
C ILE A 205 -27.88 5.83 8.86
N ASN A 206 -28.52 4.70 8.64
CA ASN A 206 -29.05 3.87 9.73
C ASN A 206 -27.93 3.31 10.60
N GLU A 207 -26.84 2.80 10.01
CA GLU A 207 -25.64 2.38 10.78
C GLU A 207 -25.05 3.52 11.59
N ILE A 208 -24.95 4.70 11.02
CA ILE A 208 -24.42 5.90 11.70
C ILE A 208 -25.32 6.28 12.89
N LYS A 209 -26.63 6.22 12.73
CA LYS A 209 -27.60 6.50 13.80
C LYS A 209 -27.52 5.48 14.93
N ASN A 210 -27.28 4.20 14.61
CA ASN A 210 -27.22 3.14 15.60
C ASN A 210 -25.84 3.04 16.28
N ASN A 211 -24.82 3.69 15.76
CA ASN A 211 -23.48 3.66 16.33
C ASN A 211 -23.38 4.59 17.55
N SER A 212 -22.95 4.06 18.69
CA SER A 212 -22.89 4.77 19.97
C SER A 212 -22.06 6.05 19.96
N ILE A 213 -21.01 6.11 19.12
CA ILE A 213 -20.10 7.26 19.01
C ILE A 213 -20.77 8.40 18.24
N THR A 214 -21.44 8.08 17.13
CA THR A 214 -22.07 9.08 16.25
C THR A 214 -23.47 9.49 16.72
N ASN A 215 -24.20 8.60 17.36
CA ASN A 215 -25.53 8.86 17.88
C ASN A 215 -25.55 10.04 18.89
N LYS A 216 -24.50 10.19 19.72
CA LYS A 216 -24.37 11.32 20.66
C LYS A 216 -24.46 12.69 20.00
N PHE A 217 -24.11 12.79 18.72
CA PHE A 217 -24.13 14.05 17.96
C PHE A 217 -25.43 14.23 17.16
N LEU A 218 -26.18 13.13 16.95
CA LEU A 218 -27.42 13.10 16.16
C LEU A 218 -28.70 13.13 17.00
N LYS A 219 -28.54 12.81 18.32
CA LYS A 219 -29.67 12.77 19.26
C LYS A 219 -30.43 14.12 19.25
N ASP A 220 -31.75 14.05 19.07
CA ASP A 220 -32.68 15.20 19.05
C ASP A 220 -32.40 16.23 17.93
N LYS A 221 -31.73 15.83 16.85
CA LYS A 221 -31.41 16.70 15.71
C LYS A 221 -31.90 16.13 14.39
N ASN A 222 -32.36 17.01 13.52
CA ASN A 222 -32.81 16.62 12.19
C ASN A 222 -31.67 16.76 11.17
N ILE A 223 -31.51 15.72 10.33
CA ILE A 223 -30.58 15.77 9.21
C ILE A 223 -31.18 16.62 8.11
N SER A 224 -30.60 17.79 7.84
CA SER A 224 -31.05 18.71 6.81
C SER A 224 -30.48 18.43 5.43
N ARG A 225 -29.25 17.88 5.36
CA ARG A 225 -28.58 17.57 4.11
C ARG A 225 -27.56 16.45 4.33
N VAL A 226 -27.42 15.57 3.33
CA VAL A 226 -26.40 14.52 3.29
C VAL A 226 -25.47 14.77 2.10
N ILE A 227 -24.16 14.67 2.32
CA ILE A 227 -23.14 14.68 1.27
C ILE A 227 -22.44 13.33 1.36
N HIS A 228 -22.70 12.45 0.40
CA HIS A 228 -22.15 11.11 0.36
C HIS A 228 -21.20 10.94 -0.82
N ILE A 229 -19.94 10.64 -0.53
CA ILE A 229 -18.93 10.24 -1.52
C ILE A 229 -18.72 8.75 -1.31
N LYS A 230 -19.21 7.93 -2.25
CA LYS A 230 -19.18 6.46 -2.17
C LYS A 230 -17.81 5.95 -1.77
N ASN A 231 -17.78 5.01 -0.83
CA ASN A 231 -16.58 4.32 -0.32
C ASN A 231 -15.50 5.24 0.30
N LYS A 232 -15.81 6.51 0.57
CA LYS A 232 -14.84 7.48 1.13
C LYS A 232 -15.37 8.25 2.33
N LEU A 233 -16.48 8.92 2.18
CA LEU A 233 -16.93 9.89 3.17
C LEU A 233 -18.46 10.07 3.13
N ILE A 234 -19.05 10.22 4.31
CA ILE A 234 -20.40 10.76 4.47
C ILE A 234 -20.39 11.93 5.44
N ASN A 235 -20.98 13.06 5.05
CA ASN A 235 -21.12 14.23 5.91
C ASN A 235 -22.61 14.52 6.11
N LEU A 236 -23.06 14.46 7.36
CA LEU A 236 -24.42 14.75 7.78
C LEU A 236 -24.48 16.20 8.27
N ILE A 237 -25.25 17.03 7.58
CA ILE A 237 -25.54 18.41 8.03
C ILE A 237 -26.80 18.35 8.88
N ILE A 238 -26.67 18.73 10.13
CA ILE A 238 -27.77 18.73 11.12
C ILE A 238 -28.12 20.13 11.57
N LYS A 239 -29.40 20.32 11.85
CA LYS A 239 -29.97 21.52 12.48
C LYS A 239 -30.55 21.16 13.83
#